data_510575a0944e1b8d7cd6829a4c3e23f1
#
_entry.id   510575a0944e1b8d7cd6829a4c3e23f1
#
_cell.length_a   1.000
_cell.length_b   1.000
_cell.length_c   1.000
_cell.angle_alpha   90.00
_cell.angle_beta   90.00
_cell.angle_gamma   90.00
#
_symmetry.space_group_name_H-M   'P 1'
#
loop_
_entity.id
_entity.type
_entity.pdbx_description
1 polymer ?
#
loop_
_entity_poly.entity_id
_entity_poly.type
_entity_poly.pdbx_seq_one_letter_code
_entity_poly.pdbx_strand_id
1 'polypeptide(L)'
;KDDPYSLSKVEAERTARRLLDGKDVEFVAICPGLVLGPVLSEAHLRTSPAVLFELLSGKFPGVPNLHFQVVDVRDVAKAHVLALAKAKPSSRYVCVSSGMGMRQMAEILRSTCPRARTPRLPLPDLAMYATALFDKRLSFAFLRRNLGSAPAFDNSRIKKELGLEFRPPEVSVADTARSIESGGYIG
;
A
#
# COMPACT_ATOMS: atom_id res chain seq x y z
N LYS A 1 -11.25 -13.94 10.61
CA LYS A 1 -12.00 -13.21 11.66
C LYS A 1 -11.17 -12.12 12.36
N ASP A 2 -9.85 -12.02 12.08
CA ASP A 2 -8.90 -11.26 12.91
C ASP A 2 -8.32 -10.00 12.22
N ASP A 3 -8.96 -9.50 11.16
CA ASP A 3 -8.59 -8.27 10.49
C ASP A 3 -9.80 -7.33 10.42
N PRO A 4 -10.02 -6.50 11.46
CA PRO A 4 -11.16 -5.57 11.52
C PRO A 4 -11.16 -4.56 10.36
N TYR A 5 -9.98 -4.15 9.87
CA TYR A 5 -9.87 -3.22 8.76
C TYR A 5 -10.40 -3.83 7.47
N SER A 6 -9.89 -5.01 7.08
CA SER A 6 -10.37 -5.71 5.87
C SER A 6 -11.87 -6.02 5.96
N LEU A 7 -12.34 -6.45 7.13
CA LEU A 7 -13.77 -6.69 7.36
C LEU A 7 -14.58 -5.40 7.15
N SER A 8 -14.15 -4.28 7.71
CA SER A 8 -14.85 -3.00 7.55
C SER A 8 -14.98 -2.57 6.09
N LYS A 9 -13.95 -2.82 5.25
CA LYS A 9 -13.98 -2.52 3.83
C LYS A 9 -14.94 -3.42 3.04
N VAL A 10 -14.95 -4.71 3.39
CA VAL A 10 -15.90 -5.67 2.79
C VAL A 10 -17.34 -5.31 3.13
N GLU A 11 -17.62 -4.99 4.39
CA GLU A 11 -18.96 -4.62 4.82
C GLU A 11 -19.40 -3.25 4.25
N ALA A 12 -18.48 -2.31 4.10
CA ALA A 12 -18.76 -1.02 3.43
C ALA A 12 -19.18 -1.24 1.97
N GLU A 13 -18.44 -2.09 1.22
CA GLU A 13 -18.81 -2.41 -0.17
C GLU A 13 -20.15 -3.14 -0.25
N ARG A 14 -20.39 -4.14 0.59
CA ARG A 14 -21.67 -4.85 0.65
C ARG A 14 -22.85 -3.93 0.97
N THR A 15 -22.64 -3.04 1.93
CA THR A 15 -23.67 -2.07 2.33
C THR A 15 -23.97 -1.09 1.21
N ALA A 16 -22.94 -0.55 0.54
CA ALA A 16 -23.13 0.33 -0.61
C ALA A 16 -23.95 -0.37 -1.73
N ARG A 17 -23.58 -1.60 -2.09
CA ARG A 17 -24.33 -2.39 -3.10
C ARG A 17 -25.79 -2.58 -2.70
N ARG A 18 -26.05 -2.95 -1.45
CA ARG A 18 -27.41 -3.15 -0.94
C ARG A 18 -28.24 -1.85 -0.95
N LEU A 19 -27.63 -0.71 -0.57
CA LEU A 19 -28.33 0.58 -0.53
C LEU A 19 -28.62 1.14 -1.93
N LEU A 20 -27.85 0.74 -2.93
CA LEU A 20 -28.01 1.17 -4.32
C LEU A 20 -28.84 0.19 -5.17
N ASP A 21 -29.20 -0.96 -4.61
CA ASP A 21 -30.04 -1.95 -5.28
C ASP A 21 -31.39 -1.34 -5.67
N GLY A 22 -31.80 -1.53 -6.92
CA GLY A 22 -33.02 -0.96 -7.49
C GLY A 22 -32.99 0.57 -7.72
N LYS A 23 -31.84 1.23 -7.54
CA LYS A 23 -31.68 2.67 -7.82
C LYS A 23 -30.99 2.90 -9.16
N ASP A 24 -31.31 4.01 -9.81
CA ASP A 24 -30.63 4.45 -11.04
C ASP A 24 -29.28 5.11 -10.70
N VAL A 25 -28.39 4.33 -10.07
CA VAL A 25 -27.03 4.74 -9.68
C VAL A 25 -26.06 3.62 -9.96
N GLU A 26 -25.03 3.91 -10.72
CA GLU A 26 -23.96 2.96 -10.99
C GLU A 26 -22.93 2.94 -9.83
N PHE A 27 -22.51 1.75 -9.44
CA PHE A 27 -21.51 1.52 -8.42
C PHE A 27 -20.29 0.78 -8.99
N VAL A 28 -19.12 1.35 -8.78
CA VAL A 28 -17.82 0.73 -9.14
C VAL A 28 -16.89 0.78 -7.95
N ALA A 29 -16.25 -0.35 -7.64
CA ALA A 29 -15.27 -0.44 -6.56
C ALA A 29 -13.84 -0.48 -7.12
N ILE A 30 -13.01 0.49 -6.74
CA ILE A 30 -11.56 0.46 -6.97
C ILE A 30 -10.89 -0.03 -5.68
N CYS A 31 -10.10 -1.10 -5.77
CA CYS A 31 -9.46 -1.76 -4.63
C CYS A 31 -7.92 -1.58 -4.72
N PRO A 32 -7.37 -0.47 -4.21
CA PRO A 32 -5.93 -0.25 -4.25
C PRO A 32 -5.18 -1.12 -3.23
N GLY A 33 -3.91 -1.41 -3.55
CA GLY A 33 -2.95 -1.96 -2.60
C GLY A 33 -2.35 -0.88 -1.69
N LEU A 34 -1.07 -1.01 -1.36
CA LEU A 34 -0.29 0.01 -0.65
C LEU A 34 -0.09 1.20 -1.58
N VAL A 35 -0.77 2.31 -1.28
CA VAL A 35 -0.74 3.51 -2.13
C VAL A 35 0.48 4.34 -1.77
N LEU A 36 1.42 4.48 -2.71
CA LEU A 36 2.64 5.25 -2.60
C LEU A 36 2.69 6.35 -3.67
N GLY A 37 3.67 7.24 -3.59
CA GLY A 37 3.86 8.35 -4.50
C GLY A 37 4.12 9.65 -3.75
N PRO A 38 4.10 10.82 -4.42
CA PRO A 38 4.41 12.09 -3.78
C PRO A 38 3.51 12.37 -2.56
N VAL A 39 4.14 12.66 -1.42
CA VAL A 39 3.48 13.05 -0.17
C VAL A 39 3.20 14.55 -0.22
N LEU A 40 1.92 14.95 -0.17
CA LEU A 40 1.50 16.33 -0.32
C LEU A 40 1.26 17.03 1.03
N SER A 41 1.15 16.27 2.11
CA SER A 41 0.97 16.81 3.46
C SER A 41 1.45 15.84 4.52
N GLU A 42 1.76 16.34 5.72
CA GLU A 42 2.17 15.53 6.87
C GLU A 42 1.11 14.48 7.25
N ALA A 43 -0.17 14.79 7.07
CA ALA A 43 -1.25 13.86 7.38
C ALA A 43 -1.14 12.53 6.61
N HIS A 44 -0.56 12.55 5.40
CA HIS A 44 -0.34 11.35 4.60
C HIS A 44 0.69 10.40 5.23
N LEU A 45 1.62 10.90 6.06
CA LEU A 45 2.60 10.08 6.77
C LEU A 45 1.99 9.16 7.83
N ARG A 46 0.70 9.29 8.11
CA ARG A 46 -0.07 8.42 9.02
C ARG A 46 -0.87 7.34 8.29
N THR A 47 -0.72 7.26 6.97
CA THR A 47 -1.43 6.30 6.09
C THR A 47 -0.42 5.37 5.40
N SER A 48 -0.67 4.94 4.18
CA SER A 48 0.23 4.02 3.44
C SER A 48 1.71 4.47 3.39
N PRO A 49 2.06 5.76 3.19
CA PRO A 49 3.45 6.19 3.23
C PRO A 49 4.15 6.03 4.59
N ALA A 50 3.40 5.81 5.68
CA ALA A 50 3.98 5.61 7.01
C ALA A 50 5.04 4.52 7.05
N VAL A 51 4.86 3.44 6.28
CA VAL A 51 5.82 2.33 6.23
C VAL A 51 7.19 2.77 5.71
N LEU A 52 7.22 3.64 4.69
CA LEU A 52 8.47 4.18 4.15
C LEU A 52 9.06 5.27 5.06
N PHE A 53 8.21 6.11 5.65
CA PHE A 53 8.62 7.11 6.63
C PHE A 53 9.27 6.47 7.86
N GLU A 54 8.71 5.39 8.39
CA GLU A 54 9.29 4.67 9.53
C GLU A 54 10.62 3.98 9.17
N LEU A 55 10.76 3.45 7.94
CA LEU A 55 12.03 2.94 7.44
C LEU A 55 13.09 4.05 7.31
N LEU A 56 12.75 5.19 6.71
CA LEU A 56 13.65 6.34 6.54
C LEU A 56 14.08 6.95 7.88
N SER A 57 13.17 6.99 8.86
CA SER A 57 13.44 7.53 10.20
C SER A 57 14.27 6.60 11.08
N GLY A 58 14.57 5.37 10.63
CA GLY A 58 15.31 4.39 11.43
C GLY A 58 14.53 3.83 12.63
N LYS A 59 13.20 3.92 12.60
CA LYS A 59 12.35 3.36 13.67
C LYS A 59 12.38 1.83 13.68
N PHE A 60 12.65 1.20 12.55
CA PHE A 60 12.85 -0.24 12.47
C PHE A 60 14.29 -0.61 12.82
N PRO A 61 14.54 -1.54 13.76
CA PRO A 61 15.88 -2.03 14.08
C PRO A 61 16.51 -2.87 12.97
N GLY A 62 15.73 -3.28 11.99
CA GLY A 62 16.12 -4.02 10.78
C GLY A 62 14.97 -4.01 9.78
N VAL A 63 15.18 -4.62 8.62
CA VAL A 63 14.17 -4.69 7.55
C VAL A 63 13.33 -5.96 7.71
N PRO A 64 12.03 -5.84 8.03
CA PRO A 64 11.12 -6.99 8.14
C PRO A 64 10.95 -7.74 6.83
N ASN A 65 10.73 -9.04 6.91
CA ASN A 65 10.44 -9.90 5.76
C ASN A 65 8.93 -9.80 5.39
N LEU A 66 8.49 -8.60 5.00
CA LEU A 66 7.13 -8.32 4.58
C LEU A 66 7.09 -7.93 3.10
N HIS A 67 5.98 -8.27 2.44
CA HIS A 67 5.71 -7.93 1.04
C HIS A 67 4.40 -7.15 0.93
N PHE A 68 4.41 -6.15 0.06
CA PHE A 68 3.24 -5.31 -0.20
C PHE A 68 2.90 -5.28 -1.69
N GLN A 69 1.63 -5.20 -1.99
CA GLN A 69 1.14 -4.91 -3.33
C GLN A 69 1.07 -3.40 -3.49
N VAL A 70 1.96 -2.85 -4.30
CA VAL A 70 2.15 -1.40 -4.44
C VAL A 70 1.35 -0.85 -5.60
N VAL A 71 0.86 0.37 -5.43
CA VAL A 71 0.28 1.18 -6.51
C VAL A 71 0.62 2.65 -6.31
N ASP A 72 0.82 3.36 -7.42
CA ASP A 72 1.04 4.81 -7.39
C ASP A 72 -0.28 5.57 -7.15
N VAL A 73 -0.25 6.59 -6.31
CA VAL A 73 -1.43 7.45 -6.02
C VAL A 73 -1.98 8.10 -7.29
N ARG A 74 -1.11 8.45 -8.24
CA ARG A 74 -1.49 9.04 -9.53
C ARG A 74 -2.22 8.03 -10.42
N ASP A 75 -1.87 6.76 -10.32
CA ASP A 75 -2.55 5.68 -11.05
C ASP A 75 -3.89 5.33 -10.39
N VAL A 76 -3.99 5.41 -9.08
CA VAL A 76 -5.27 5.29 -8.36
C VAL A 76 -6.21 6.42 -8.78
N ALA A 77 -5.73 7.67 -8.82
CA ALA A 77 -6.53 8.81 -9.28
C ALA A 77 -6.99 8.61 -10.74
N LYS A 78 -6.07 8.20 -11.63
CA LYS A 78 -6.38 7.89 -13.03
C LYS A 78 -7.39 6.75 -13.16
N ALA A 79 -7.30 5.72 -12.29
CA ALA A 79 -8.27 4.61 -12.26
C ALA A 79 -9.70 5.10 -11.99
N HIS A 80 -9.88 6.04 -11.05
CA HIS A 80 -11.19 6.61 -10.76
C HIS A 80 -11.76 7.40 -11.94
N VAL A 81 -10.94 8.23 -12.60
CA VAL A 81 -11.37 8.99 -13.78
C VAL A 81 -11.73 8.04 -14.93
N LEU A 82 -10.92 7.03 -15.19
CA LEU A 82 -11.19 6.05 -16.24
C LEU A 82 -12.43 5.21 -15.93
N ALA A 83 -12.66 4.90 -14.66
CA ALA A 83 -13.85 4.15 -14.25
C ALA A 83 -15.14 4.90 -14.53
N LEU A 84 -15.18 6.23 -14.31
CA LEU A 84 -16.33 7.07 -14.66
C LEU A 84 -16.70 6.99 -16.15
N ALA A 85 -15.69 6.84 -17.02
CA ALA A 85 -15.90 6.83 -18.48
C ALA A 85 -16.09 5.44 -19.09
N LYS A 86 -15.54 4.38 -18.47
CA LYS A 86 -15.37 3.07 -19.13
C LYS A 86 -15.82 1.88 -18.30
N ALA A 87 -16.00 2.02 -16.97
CA ALA A 87 -16.34 0.88 -16.15
C ALA A 87 -17.76 0.39 -16.45
N LYS A 88 -17.93 -0.92 -16.39
CA LYS A 88 -19.27 -1.49 -16.39
C LYS A 88 -19.90 -1.34 -15.02
N PRO A 89 -21.22 -1.15 -14.94
CA PRO A 89 -21.93 -1.11 -13.66
C PRO A 89 -21.60 -2.30 -12.77
N SER A 90 -21.56 -2.10 -11.48
CA SER A 90 -21.27 -3.11 -10.46
C SER A 90 -19.89 -3.77 -10.56
N SER A 91 -18.96 -3.19 -11.32
CA SER A 91 -17.61 -3.71 -11.47
C SER A 91 -16.74 -3.50 -10.20
N ARG A 92 -15.75 -4.38 -10.05
CA ARG A 92 -14.72 -4.30 -9.04
C ARG A 92 -13.35 -4.48 -9.67
N TYR A 93 -12.43 -3.56 -9.40
CA TYR A 93 -11.09 -3.55 -9.99
C TYR A 93 -10.01 -3.62 -8.92
N VAL A 94 -9.14 -4.61 -9.01
CA VAL A 94 -7.90 -4.67 -8.24
C VAL A 94 -6.93 -3.66 -8.84
N CYS A 95 -6.59 -2.64 -8.06
CA CYS A 95 -5.74 -1.53 -8.49
C CYS A 95 -4.36 -1.65 -7.82
N VAL A 96 -3.53 -2.54 -8.34
CA VAL A 96 -2.14 -2.75 -7.91
C VAL A 96 -1.23 -2.81 -9.12
N SER A 97 -0.01 -2.28 -8.98
CA SER A 97 1.01 -2.36 -10.03
C SER A 97 1.69 -3.72 -9.98
N SER A 98 2.42 -3.98 -8.91
CA SER A 98 3.05 -5.29 -8.62
C SER A 98 3.40 -5.41 -7.14
N GLY A 99 3.81 -6.63 -6.73
CA GLY A 99 4.34 -6.89 -5.40
C GLY A 99 5.78 -6.40 -5.23
N MET A 100 6.12 -5.91 -4.03
CA MET A 100 7.48 -5.51 -3.65
C MET A 100 7.75 -5.87 -2.19
N GLY A 101 8.92 -6.47 -1.91
CA GLY A 101 9.39 -6.76 -0.56
C GLY A 101 9.95 -5.51 0.13
N MET A 102 9.83 -5.43 1.45
CA MET A 102 10.41 -4.33 2.22
C MET A 102 11.92 -4.21 2.07
N ARG A 103 12.62 -5.31 1.82
CA ARG A 103 14.07 -5.30 1.54
C ARG A 103 14.38 -4.49 0.28
N GLN A 104 13.65 -4.73 -0.80
CA GLN A 104 13.78 -3.99 -2.05
C GLN A 104 13.41 -2.52 -1.86
N MET A 105 12.32 -2.23 -1.11
CA MET A 105 11.98 -0.85 -0.74
C MET A 105 13.13 -0.18 0.00
N ALA A 106 13.70 -0.82 1.03
CA ALA A 106 14.82 -0.27 1.80
C ALA A 106 16.07 -0.02 0.93
N GLU A 107 16.33 -0.84 -0.08
CA GLU A 107 17.42 -0.62 -1.05
C GLU A 107 17.18 0.65 -1.87
N ILE A 108 15.96 0.85 -2.37
CA ILE A 108 15.56 2.05 -3.10
C ILE A 108 15.65 3.30 -2.18
N LEU A 109 15.17 3.19 -0.94
CA LEU A 109 15.24 4.29 0.02
C LEU A 109 16.69 4.73 0.30
N ARG A 110 17.61 3.78 0.48
CA ARG A 110 19.03 4.09 0.70
C ARG A 110 19.71 4.76 -0.51
N SER A 111 19.33 4.35 -1.72
CA SER A 111 19.86 4.98 -2.94
C SER A 111 19.26 6.36 -3.20
N THR A 112 17.99 6.56 -2.82
CA THR A 112 17.27 7.82 -3.04
C THR A 112 17.58 8.87 -1.97
N CYS A 113 17.63 8.46 -0.69
CA CYS A 113 17.89 9.31 0.48
C CYS A 113 19.09 8.76 1.29
N PRO A 114 20.34 8.93 0.81
CA PRO A 114 21.51 8.27 1.41
C PRO A 114 21.84 8.76 2.84
N ARG A 115 21.31 9.92 3.24
CA ARG A 115 21.49 10.49 4.59
C ARG A 115 20.47 9.98 5.59
N ALA A 116 19.39 9.34 5.12
CA ALA A 116 18.34 8.79 5.99
C ALA A 116 18.84 7.56 6.77
N ARG A 117 18.21 7.30 7.91
CA ARG A 117 18.57 6.20 8.82
C ARG A 117 17.97 4.85 8.42
N THR A 118 17.84 4.58 7.12
CA THR A 118 17.24 3.35 6.63
C THR A 118 18.07 2.13 7.02
N PRO A 119 17.47 1.12 7.70
CA PRO A 119 18.19 -0.07 8.16
C PRO A 119 18.74 -0.88 6.99
N ARG A 120 19.86 -1.58 7.24
CA ARG A 120 20.58 -2.40 6.25
C ARG A 120 20.38 -3.89 6.47
N LEU A 121 20.29 -4.28 7.73
CA LEU A 121 20.22 -5.69 8.09
C LEU A 121 18.78 -6.20 8.04
N PRO A 122 18.57 -7.45 7.62
CA PRO A 122 17.27 -8.07 7.74
C PRO A 122 16.88 -8.23 9.22
N LEU A 123 15.61 -8.03 9.53
CA LEU A 123 15.07 -8.31 10.85
C LEU A 123 14.59 -9.76 10.87
N PRO A 124 15.14 -10.63 11.73
CA PRO A 124 14.69 -12.01 11.84
C PRO A 124 13.21 -12.11 12.21
N ASP A 125 12.50 -13.07 11.65
CA ASP A 125 11.07 -13.25 11.89
C ASP A 125 10.76 -13.42 13.39
N LEU A 126 11.64 -14.12 14.14
CA LEU A 126 11.51 -14.27 15.57
C LEU A 126 11.54 -12.92 16.32
N ALA A 127 12.38 -11.99 15.88
CA ALA A 127 12.42 -10.64 16.46
C ALA A 127 11.13 -9.87 16.20
N MET A 128 10.47 -10.08 15.03
CA MET A 128 9.15 -9.51 14.75
C MET A 128 8.08 -10.02 15.73
N TYR A 129 8.12 -11.31 16.08
CA TYR A 129 7.21 -11.84 17.10
C TYR A 129 7.48 -11.26 18.49
N ALA A 130 8.75 -11.00 18.83
CA ALA A 130 9.10 -10.33 20.09
C ALA A 130 8.59 -8.88 20.12
N THR A 131 8.69 -8.12 19.00
CA THR A 131 8.16 -6.75 18.94
C THR A 131 6.63 -6.71 19.08
N ALA A 132 5.92 -7.72 18.58
CA ALA A 132 4.46 -7.82 18.71
C ALA A 132 3.97 -7.96 20.16
N LEU A 133 4.83 -8.33 21.11
CA LEU A 133 4.50 -8.33 22.55
C LEU A 133 4.36 -6.91 23.10
N PHE A 134 5.06 -5.94 22.50
CA PHE A 134 5.14 -4.56 22.98
C PHE A 134 4.40 -3.55 22.08
N ASP A 135 4.22 -3.88 20.80
CA ASP A 135 3.51 -3.03 19.84
C ASP A 135 2.15 -3.59 19.47
N LYS A 136 1.10 -3.00 20.04
CA LYS A 136 -0.30 -3.41 19.80
C LYS A 136 -0.76 -3.28 18.34
N ARG A 137 0.01 -2.59 17.48
CA ARG A 137 -0.28 -2.47 16.04
C ARG A 137 0.07 -3.76 15.29
N LEU A 138 0.96 -4.60 15.87
CA LEU A 138 1.41 -5.86 15.29
C LEU A 138 0.73 -7.01 16.02
N SER A 139 -0.28 -7.64 15.43
CA SER A 139 -0.86 -8.85 16.00
C SER A 139 -0.10 -10.09 15.55
N PHE A 140 -0.05 -11.13 16.42
CA PHE A 140 0.51 -12.43 16.05
C PHE A 140 -0.17 -13.04 14.82
N ALA A 141 -1.48 -12.86 14.68
CA ALA A 141 -2.25 -13.32 13.53
C ALA A 141 -1.80 -12.62 12.25
N PHE A 142 -1.55 -11.29 12.31
CA PHE A 142 -1.00 -10.54 11.18
C PHE A 142 0.38 -11.05 10.78
N LEU A 143 1.30 -11.22 11.74
CA LEU A 143 2.66 -11.70 11.47
C LEU A 143 2.65 -13.09 10.85
N ARG A 144 1.92 -14.04 11.43
CA ARG A 144 1.81 -15.41 10.90
C ARG A 144 1.27 -15.46 9.47
N ARG A 145 0.42 -14.51 9.11
CA ARG A 145 -0.20 -14.46 7.78
C ARG A 145 0.70 -13.77 6.73
N ASN A 146 1.50 -12.79 7.14
CA ASN A 146 2.16 -11.88 6.21
C ASN A 146 3.68 -12.01 6.18
N LEU A 147 4.33 -12.50 7.26
CA LEU A 147 5.78 -12.73 7.23
C LEU A 147 6.14 -13.79 6.20
N GLY A 148 7.11 -13.47 5.33
CA GLY A 148 7.57 -14.34 4.26
C GLY A 148 6.54 -14.61 3.15
N SER A 149 5.32 -14.07 3.25
CA SER A 149 4.28 -14.26 2.25
C SER A 149 4.34 -13.15 1.20
N ALA A 150 4.37 -13.55 -0.09
CA ALA A 150 4.33 -12.65 -1.24
C ALA A 150 3.07 -12.93 -2.07
N PRO A 151 1.88 -12.50 -1.62
CA PRO A 151 0.64 -12.76 -2.35
C PRO A 151 0.67 -12.07 -3.71
N ALA A 152 0.23 -12.79 -4.75
CA ALA A 152 0.04 -12.22 -6.08
C ALA A 152 -1.43 -11.80 -6.26
N PHE A 153 -1.65 -10.67 -6.92
CA PHE A 153 -2.97 -10.20 -7.29
C PHE A 153 -3.05 -10.01 -8.80
N ASP A 154 -4.16 -10.42 -9.38
CA ASP A 154 -4.42 -10.23 -10.80
C ASP A 154 -5.01 -8.83 -11.06
N ASN A 155 -4.25 -8.02 -11.78
CA ASN A 155 -4.64 -6.68 -12.23
C ASN A 155 -4.98 -6.64 -13.73
N SER A 156 -5.15 -7.79 -14.37
CA SER A 156 -5.41 -7.87 -15.81
C SER A 156 -6.73 -7.20 -16.20
N ARG A 157 -7.73 -7.31 -15.35
CA ARG A 157 -9.05 -6.74 -15.61
C ARG A 157 -9.02 -5.22 -15.71
N ILE A 158 -8.37 -4.51 -14.79
CA ILE A 158 -8.29 -3.04 -14.81
C ILE A 158 -7.50 -2.56 -16.03
N LYS A 159 -6.43 -3.27 -16.41
CA LYS A 159 -5.66 -2.99 -17.62
C LYS A 159 -6.51 -3.16 -18.88
N LYS A 160 -7.24 -4.27 -18.98
CA LYS A 160 -8.02 -4.62 -20.16
C LYS A 160 -9.27 -3.73 -20.31
N GLU A 161 -10.03 -3.51 -19.24
CA GLU A 161 -11.33 -2.82 -19.32
C GLU A 161 -11.18 -1.30 -19.23
N LEU A 162 -10.27 -0.79 -18.39
CA LEU A 162 -10.06 0.64 -18.24
C LEU A 162 -8.90 1.19 -19.08
N GLY A 163 -8.01 0.32 -19.58
CA GLY A 163 -6.80 0.74 -20.28
C GLY A 163 -5.79 1.42 -19.35
N LEU A 164 -5.77 1.04 -18.07
CA LEU A 164 -4.85 1.62 -17.11
C LEU A 164 -3.46 0.98 -17.23
N GLU A 165 -2.46 1.80 -17.49
CA GLU A 165 -1.05 1.45 -17.39
C GLU A 165 -0.51 1.92 -16.04
N PHE A 166 0.17 1.03 -15.33
CA PHE A 166 0.71 1.30 -14.01
C PHE A 166 2.16 1.76 -14.09
N ARG A 167 2.52 2.72 -13.23
CA ARG A 167 3.91 3.05 -12.97
C ARG A 167 4.63 1.88 -12.30
N PRO A 168 5.92 1.68 -12.59
CA PRO A 168 6.76 0.76 -11.83
C PRO A 168 6.74 1.13 -10.33
N PRO A 169 6.59 0.16 -9.42
CA PRO A 169 6.51 0.45 -7.98
C PRO A 169 7.80 1.09 -7.44
N GLU A 170 8.94 0.85 -8.08
CA GLU A 170 10.23 1.48 -7.76
C GLU A 170 10.15 3.01 -7.86
N VAL A 171 9.48 3.52 -8.90
CA VAL A 171 9.25 4.95 -9.10
C VAL A 171 8.40 5.52 -7.96
N SER A 172 7.34 4.81 -7.59
CA SER A 172 6.44 5.25 -6.51
C SER A 172 7.15 5.30 -5.15
N VAL A 173 8.00 4.30 -4.85
CA VAL A 173 8.82 4.27 -3.64
C VAL A 173 9.82 5.44 -3.62
N ALA A 174 10.54 5.65 -4.73
CA ALA A 174 11.52 6.73 -4.84
C ALA A 174 10.85 8.12 -4.75
N ASP A 175 9.71 8.33 -5.40
CA ASP A 175 8.98 9.60 -5.35
C ASP A 175 8.43 9.88 -3.94
N THR A 176 7.94 8.84 -3.24
CA THR A 176 7.54 8.96 -1.83
C THR A 176 8.73 9.39 -0.97
N ALA A 177 9.89 8.74 -1.13
CA ALA A 177 11.09 9.05 -0.35
C ALA A 177 11.55 10.49 -0.58
N ARG A 178 11.65 10.92 -1.84
CA ARG A 178 12.04 12.31 -2.19
C ARG A 178 11.09 13.33 -1.59
N SER A 179 9.78 13.08 -1.64
CA SER A 179 8.80 14.02 -1.08
C SER A 179 8.84 14.06 0.46
N ILE A 180 9.16 12.96 1.13
CA ILE A 180 9.38 12.92 2.59
C ILE A 180 10.64 13.73 2.95
N GLU A 181 11.73 13.55 2.21
CA GLU A 181 12.99 14.28 2.45
C GLU A 181 12.85 15.78 2.16
N SER A 182 12.29 16.15 0.99
CA SER A 182 12.10 17.55 0.61
C SER A 182 11.07 18.29 1.48
N GLY A 183 10.11 17.57 2.05
CA GLY A 183 9.16 18.12 3.03
C GLY A 183 9.74 18.35 4.42
N GLY A 184 11.00 17.97 4.65
CA GLY A 184 11.66 18.13 5.96
C GLY A 184 11.12 17.20 7.04
N TYR A 185 10.46 16.10 6.67
CA TYR A 185 9.86 15.18 7.63
C TYR A 185 10.86 14.19 8.24
N ILE A 186 12.04 14.07 7.65
CA ILE A 186 13.21 13.33 8.17
C ILE A 186 14.40 14.28 8.26
N GLY A 187 15.13 14.22 9.40
CA GLY A 187 16.35 14.95 9.66
C GLY A 187 17.59 14.06 9.65
#